data_4fee5535244e4d120b3dfb490a2d3df6
#
_entry.id   4fee5535244e4d120b3dfb490a2d3df6
#
_cell.length_a   1.000
_cell.length_b   1.000
_cell.length_c   1.000
_cell.angle_alpha   90.00
_cell.angle_beta   90.00
_cell.angle_gamma   90.00
#
_symmetry.space_group_name_H-M   'P 1'
#
loop_
_entity.id
_entity.type
_entity.pdbx_description
1 polymer ?
#
loop_
_entity_poly.entity_id
_entity_poly.type
_entity_poly.pdbx_seq_one_letter_code
_entity_poly.pdbx_strand_id
1 'polypeptide(L)'
;ILFSPILLATALALKLAGNGSIFFRQKRATINGNVFEIIKFRTMYEDDPQRQADSLSAREGDDRITPIGRFLRKYRIDELPQLINVLRGEMSLVGPRPEMLENVEKYTREVPEFRYRQRMKAGLTGLAQIEGKYNTSPKDKAILDLLYIENFTLSYDFKLLLRTFTIFFRRDSTEGFGDKQCDCPQMRMEA
;
A
#
# COMPACT_ATOMS: atom_id res chain seq x y z
N ILE A 1 7.10 -15.54 -14.36
CA ILE A 1 7.37 -17.00 -14.26
C ILE A 1 7.77 -17.34 -12.82
N LEU A 2 8.77 -16.69 -12.21
CA LEU A 2 9.27 -17.02 -10.85
C LEU A 2 8.17 -17.09 -9.77
N PHE A 3 7.22 -16.16 -9.77
CA PHE A 3 6.13 -16.09 -8.79
C PHE A 3 4.89 -16.90 -9.21
N SER A 4 4.84 -17.50 -10.40
CA SER A 4 3.65 -18.20 -10.89
C SER A 4 3.21 -19.38 -10.00
N PRO A 5 4.10 -20.22 -9.40
CA PRO A 5 3.66 -21.27 -8.49
C PRO A 5 2.95 -20.73 -7.23
N ILE A 6 3.48 -19.64 -6.66
CA ILE A 6 2.90 -18.99 -5.47
C ILE A 6 1.54 -18.39 -5.82
N LEU A 7 1.44 -17.70 -6.97
CA LEU A 7 0.18 -17.13 -7.45
C LEU A 7 -0.89 -18.21 -7.65
N LEU A 8 -0.53 -19.34 -8.29
CA LEU A 8 -1.46 -20.44 -8.53
C LEU A 8 -1.90 -21.12 -7.24
N ALA A 9 -0.97 -21.44 -6.34
CA ALA A 9 -1.28 -22.05 -5.05
C ALA A 9 -2.19 -21.15 -4.20
N THR A 10 -1.90 -19.82 -4.18
CA THR A 10 -2.74 -18.85 -3.46
C THR A 10 -4.13 -18.74 -4.07
N ALA A 11 -4.24 -18.70 -5.41
CA ALA A 11 -5.52 -18.64 -6.10
C ALA A 11 -6.36 -19.89 -5.80
N LEU A 12 -5.74 -21.09 -5.81
CA LEU A 12 -6.40 -22.35 -5.46
C LEU A 12 -6.87 -22.35 -4.00
N ALA A 13 -6.01 -21.94 -3.06
CA ALA A 13 -6.35 -21.85 -1.65
C ALA A 13 -7.56 -20.92 -1.41
N LEU A 14 -7.58 -19.74 -2.06
CA LEU A 14 -8.71 -18.81 -1.97
C LEU A 14 -9.99 -19.36 -2.60
N LYS A 15 -9.87 -20.10 -3.70
CA LYS A 15 -11.02 -20.75 -4.34
C LYS A 15 -11.62 -21.84 -3.46
N LEU A 16 -10.80 -22.66 -2.80
CA LEU A 16 -11.23 -23.73 -1.90
C LEU A 16 -11.81 -23.18 -0.59
N ALA A 17 -11.32 -22.03 -0.13
CA ALA A 17 -11.87 -21.36 1.05
C ALA A 17 -13.32 -20.83 0.84
N GLY A 18 -13.82 -20.82 -0.38
CA GLY A 18 -15.16 -20.31 -0.71
C GLY A 18 -15.21 -18.78 -0.70
N ASN A 19 -16.18 -18.16 -0.10
CA ASN A 19 -16.25 -16.72 0.25
C ASN A 19 -16.07 -15.68 -0.88
N GLY A 20 -16.37 -15.99 -2.18
CA GLY A 20 -16.44 -15.01 -3.26
C GLY A 20 -15.25 -15.03 -4.23
N SER A 21 -14.92 -13.88 -4.85
CA SER A 21 -13.92 -13.77 -5.91
C SER A 21 -12.49 -13.99 -5.43
N ILE A 22 -11.60 -14.53 -6.26
CA ILE A 22 -10.17 -14.72 -5.93
C ILE A 22 -9.45 -13.38 -5.89
N PHE A 23 -9.81 -12.48 -6.80
CA PHE A 23 -9.17 -11.19 -6.96
C PHE A 23 -10.06 -10.06 -6.46
N PHE A 24 -9.45 -9.14 -5.75
CA PHE A 24 -9.99 -7.84 -5.42
C PHE A 24 -9.47 -6.82 -6.43
N ARG A 25 -10.36 -5.94 -6.92
CA ARG A 25 -10.02 -4.84 -7.84
C ARG A 25 -10.52 -3.52 -7.28
N GLN A 26 -9.72 -2.48 -7.42
CA GLN A 26 -10.08 -1.15 -6.96
C GLN A 26 -9.43 -0.08 -7.83
N LYS A 27 -10.18 0.97 -8.13
CA LYS A 27 -9.68 2.12 -8.89
C LYS A 27 -8.64 2.91 -8.09
N ARG A 28 -7.53 3.20 -8.72
CA ARG A 28 -6.40 3.94 -8.16
C ARG A 28 -5.88 4.96 -9.15
N ALA A 29 -5.26 6.04 -8.63
CA ALA A 29 -4.61 7.04 -9.45
C ALA A 29 -3.15 6.65 -9.72
N THR A 30 -2.68 6.96 -10.95
CA THR A 30 -1.30 6.81 -11.39
C THR A 30 -0.82 8.08 -12.09
N ILE A 31 0.19 8.00 -12.94
CA ILE A 31 0.79 9.14 -13.65
C ILE A 31 -0.27 10.02 -14.32
N ASN A 32 -0.11 11.34 -14.24
CA ASN A 32 -0.99 12.35 -14.83
C ASN A 32 -2.46 12.27 -14.38
N GLY A 33 -2.73 11.66 -13.22
CA GLY A 33 -4.09 11.45 -12.73
C GLY A 33 -4.87 10.35 -13.45
N ASN A 34 -4.21 9.58 -14.31
CA ASN A 34 -4.84 8.44 -14.97
C ASN A 34 -5.34 7.43 -13.94
N VAL A 35 -6.47 6.81 -14.23
CA VAL A 35 -7.11 5.82 -13.36
C VAL A 35 -6.88 4.42 -13.92
N PHE A 36 -6.50 3.49 -13.05
CA PHE A 36 -6.38 2.07 -13.38
C PHE A 36 -6.99 1.21 -12.26
N GLU A 37 -7.22 -0.06 -12.54
CA GLU A 37 -7.68 -1.02 -11.54
C GLU A 37 -6.52 -1.81 -10.99
N ILE A 38 -6.17 -1.56 -9.71
CA ILE A 38 -5.19 -2.37 -9.00
C ILE A 38 -5.74 -3.77 -8.77
N ILE A 39 -4.93 -4.79 -9.00
CA ILE A 39 -5.31 -6.19 -8.83
C ILE A 39 -4.60 -6.76 -7.60
N LYS A 40 -5.36 -7.29 -6.64
CA LYS A 40 -4.84 -7.96 -5.44
C LYS A 40 -5.55 -9.29 -5.23
N PHE A 41 -4.97 -10.18 -4.44
CA PHE A 41 -5.74 -11.28 -3.88
C PHE A 41 -6.72 -10.75 -2.84
N ARG A 42 -7.92 -11.34 -2.80
CA ARG A 42 -8.91 -11.04 -1.79
C ARG A 42 -8.41 -11.51 -0.42
N THR A 43 -8.49 -10.64 0.57
CA THR A 43 -8.11 -10.92 1.95
C THR A 43 -9.23 -10.68 2.95
N MET A 44 -10.38 -10.18 2.47
CA MET A 44 -11.56 -9.84 3.28
C MET A 44 -12.78 -10.62 2.80
N TYR A 45 -13.78 -10.79 3.68
CA TYR A 45 -15.10 -11.33 3.32
C TYR A 45 -15.84 -10.35 2.40
N GLU A 46 -16.62 -10.86 1.43
CA GLU A 46 -17.40 -10.02 0.50
C GLU A 46 -18.82 -9.69 1.02
N ASP A 47 -19.23 -10.27 2.15
CA ASP A 47 -20.63 -10.42 2.54
C ASP A 47 -21.33 -9.15 3.06
N ASP A 48 -20.64 -7.98 3.09
CA ASP A 48 -21.26 -6.75 3.60
C ASP A 48 -20.92 -5.52 2.75
N PRO A 49 -21.82 -5.07 1.85
CA PRO A 49 -21.64 -3.84 1.08
C PRO A 49 -21.52 -2.58 1.92
N GLN A 50 -22.15 -2.52 3.10
CA GLN A 50 -22.05 -1.36 3.99
C GLN A 50 -20.70 -1.29 4.69
N ARG A 51 -20.10 -2.45 5.03
CA ARG A 51 -18.75 -2.53 5.59
C ARG A 51 -17.65 -2.25 4.55
N GLN A 52 -17.96 -2.36 3.26
CA GLN A 52 -17.01 -1.98 2.19
C GLN A 52 -16.87 -0.45 2.06
N ALA A 53 -17.92 0.31 2.33
CA ALA A 53 -17.89 1.78 2.28
C ALA A 53 -16.99 2.38 3.37
N ASP A 54 -16.89 1.74 4.54
CA ASP A 54 -16.01 2.17 5.64
C ASP A 54 -14.54 1.74 5.48
N SER A 55 -14.16 1.25 4.31
CA SER A 55 -12.85 0.63 4.03
C SER A 55 -11.68 1.61 3.90
N LEU A 56 -11.64 2.65 4.72
CA LEU A 56 -10.51 3.60 4.83
C LEU A 56 -9.29 2.92 5.36
N SER A 57 -8.86 1.85 5.33
CA SER A 57 -7.71 1.08 5.85
C SER A 57 -8.12 0.04 6.89
N ALA A 58 -7.83 -1.21 6.61
CA ALA A 58 -8.00 -2.28 7.58
C ALA A 58 -7.11 -2.01 8.79
N ARG A 59 -7.70 -1.99 9.98
CA ARG A 59 -6.98 -1.86 11.25
C ARG A 59 -6.49 -3.25 11.70
N GLU A 60 -5.52 -3.26 12.59
CA GLU A 60 -5.12 -4.50 13.26
C GLU A 60 -6.32 -5.07 14.03
N GLY A 61 -6.57 -6.40 13.90
CA GLY A 61 -7.74 -7.03 14.51
C GLY A 61 -9.06 -6.86 13.75
N ASP A 62 -9.05 -6.34 12.52
CA ASP A 62 -10.25 -6.16 11.69
C ASP A 62 -10.89 -7.53 11.38
N ASP A 63 -12.11 -7.75 11.90
CA ASP A 63 -12.89 -9.00 11.75
C ASP A 63 -13.29 -9.29 10.30
N ARG A 64 -13.20 -8.30 9.42
CA ARG A 64 -13.43 -8.47 7.98
C ARG A 64 -12.33 -9.28 7.29
N ILE A 65 -11.14 -9.40 7.92
CA ILE A 65 -10.00 -10.11 7.34
C ILE A 65 -10.16 -11.60 7.57
N THR A 66 -10.16 -12.39 6.49
CA THR A 66 -10.20 -13.84 6.56
C THR A 66 -8.91 -14.42 7.19
N PRO A 67 -8.94 -15.62 7.80
CA PRO A 67 -7.73 -16.26 8.34
C PRO A 67 -6.62 -16.41 7.28
N ILE A 68 -6.98 -16.81 6.06
CA ILE A 68 -6.04 -16.85 4.90
C ILE A 68 -5.56 -15.43 4.57
N GLY A 69 -6.47 -14.46 4.59
CA GLY A 69 -6.15 -13.06 4.32
C GLY A 69 -5.12 -12.49 5.28
N ARG A 70 -5.17 -12.85 6.57
CA ARG A 70 -4.14 -12.44 7.56
C ARG A 70 -2.76 -12.97 7.18
N PHE A 71 -2.68 -14.23 6.78
CA PHE A 71 -1.44 -14.83 6.29
C PHE A 71 -0.92 -14.12 5.04
N LEU A 72 -1.78 -13.90 4.03
CA LEU A 72 -1.40 -13.25 2.77
C LEU A 72 -0.90 -11.82 3.01
N ARG A 73 -1.55 -11.04 3.87
CA ARG A 73 -1.14 -9.68 4.24
C ARG A 73 0.19 -9.65 4.98
N LYS A 74 0.37 -10.57 5.94
CA LYS A 74 1.61 -10.68 6.71
C LYS A 74 2.84 -10.83 5.81
N TYR A 75 2.71 -11.61 4.73
CA TYR A 75 3.80 -11.85 3.77
C TYR A 75 3.66 -11.02 2.48
N ARG A 76 2.69 -10.08 2.43
CA ARG A 76 2.38 -9.25 1.25
C ARG A 76 2.16 -10.05 -0.04
N ILE A 77 1.78 -11.32 0.07
CA ILE A 77 1.44 -12.19 -1.06
C ILE A 77 0.19 -11.67 -1.77
N ASP A 78 -0.71 -11.01 -1.05
CA ASP A 78 -1.90 -10.38 -1.59
C ASP A 78 -1.60 -9.29 -2.62
N GLU A 79 -0.42 -8.69 -2.60
CA GLU A 79 -0.01 -7.65 -3.54
C GLU A 79 0.69 -8.20 -4.80
N LEU A 80 1.08 -9.50 -4.84
CA LEU A 80 1.76 -10.08 -6.00
C LEU A 80 0.98 -9.98 -7.33
N PRO A 81 -0.37 -10.06 -7.39
CA PRO A 81 -1.10 -9.86 -8.65
C PRO A 81 -0.90 -8.47 -9.28
N GLN A 82 -0.44 -7.46 -8.52
CA GLN A 82 -0.10 -6.14 -9.08
C GLN A 82 1.05 -6.21 -10.10
N LEU A 83 1.84 -7.28 -10.11
CA LEU A 83 2.82 -7.53 -11.20
C LEU A 83 2.14 -7.57 -12.57
N ILE A 84 0.86 -7.95 -12.66
CA ILE A 84 0.08 -7.89 -13.89
C ILE A 84 -0.13 -6.41 -14.29
N ASN A 85 -0.42 -5.52 -13.34
CA ASN A 85 -0.52 -4.08 -13.61
C ASN A 85 0.82 -3.49 -14.09
N VAL A 86 1.94 -3.97 -13.53
CA VAL A 86 3.28 -3.58 -14.01
C VAL A 86 3.52 -4.04 -15.45
N LEU A 87 3.20 -5.29 -15.76
CA LEU A 87 3.33 -5.84 -17.14
C LEU A 87 2.41 -5.11 -18.15
N ARG A 88 1.25 -4.65 -17.71
CA ARG A 88 0.34 -3.81 -18.52
C ARG A 88 0.82 -2.37 -18.68
N GLY A 89 1.88 -1.96 -17.99
CA GLY A 89 2.39 -0.60 -18.01
C GLY A 89 1.57 0.42 -17.20
N GLU A 90 0.58 -0.05 -16.42
CA GLU A 90 -0.26 0.77 -15.54
C GLU A 90 0.50 1.22 -14.29
N MET A 91 1.46 0.39 -13.83
CA MET A 91 2.33 0.63 -12.69
C MET A 91 3.80 0.45 -13.06
N SER A 92 4.69 0.92 -12.18
CA SER A 92 6.13 0.59 -12.14
C SER A 92 6.43 -0.33 -10.97
N LEU A 93 7.61 -0.96 -10.97
CA LEU A 93 8.09 -1.69 -9.78
C LEU A 93 8.38 -0.73 -8.63
N VAL A 94 9.03 0.41 -8.92
CA VAL A 94 9.34 1.44 -7.93
C VAL A 94 8.62 2.73 -8.29
N GLY A 95 8.04 3.41 -7.31
CA GLY A 95 7.31 4.67 -7.48
C GLY A 95 6.40 5.00 -6.31
N PRO A 96 5.73 6.14 -6.34
CA PRO A 96 4.73 6.52 -5.34
C PRO A 96 3.62 5.47 -5.22
N ARG A 97 3.22 5.11 -4.00
CA ARG A 97 2.14 4.13 -3.79
C ARG A 97 0.83 4.65 -4.40
N PRO A 98 0.09 3.82 -5.19
CA PRO A 98 -1.19 4.24 -5.76
C PRO A 98 -2.24 4.43 -4.67
N GLU A 99 -2.81 5.64 -4.61
CA GLU A 99 -3.87 5.98 -3.64
C GLU A 99 -5.26 5.83 -4.26
N MET A 100 -6.28 5.63 -3.40
CA MET A 100 -7.70 5.67 -3.79
C MET A 100 -8.06 7.07 -4.30
N LEU A 101 -9.00 7.16 -5.25
CA LEU A 101 -9.38 8.44 -5.84
C LEU A 101 -9.91 9.41 -4.79
N GLU A 102 -10.73 8.91 -3.86
CA GLU A 102 -11.28 9.70 -2.75
C GLU A 102 -10.16 10.26 -1.84
N ASN A 103 -9.14 9.44 -1.58
CA ASN A 103 -7.99 9.86 -0.79
C ASN A 103 -7.13 10.90 -1.54
N VAL A 104 -6.95 10.75 -2.84
CA VAL A 104 -6.22 11.73 -3.68
C VAL A 104 -6.91 13.09 -3.59
N GLU A 105 -8.23 13.14 -3.76
CA GLU A 105 -8.99 14.38 -3.65
C GLU A 105 -8.86 14.99 -2.25
N LYS A 106 -9.10 14.19 -1.21
CA LYS A 106 -9.00 14.62 0.18
C LYS A 106 -7.61 15.17 0.50
N TYR A 107 -6.57 14.39 0.22
CA TYR A 107 -5.20 14.76 0.55
C TYR A 107 -4.69 15.94 -0.28
N THR A 108 -5.15 16.10 -1.52
CA THR A 108 -4.81 17.29 -2.33
C THR A 108 -5.47 18.57 -1.80
N ARG A 109 -6.65 18.47 -1.19
CA ARG A 109 -7.28 19.63 -0.49
C ARG A 109 -6.49 20.04 0.75
N GLU A 110 -6.03 19.05 1.52
CA GLU A 110 -5.27 19.27 2.77
C GLU A 110 -3.80 19.70 2.49
N VAL A 111 -3.18 19.10 1.46
CA VAL A 111 -1.78 19.28 1.06
C VAL A 111 -1.76 19.41 -0.46
N PRO A 112 -1.79 20.62 -1.03
CA PRO A 112 -1.85 20.83 -2.49
C PRO A 112 -0.69 20.18 -3.25
N GLU A 113 0.47 20.03 -2.61
CA GLU A 113 1.67 19.40 -3.16
C GLU A 113 1.48 17.90 -3.38
N PHE A 114 0.50 17.27 -2.74
CA PHE A 114 0.21 15.85 -2.88
C PHE A 114 -0.07 15.44 -4.33
N ARG A 115 -0.58 16.34 -5.16
CA ARG A 115 -0.80 16.13 -6.60
C ARG A 115 0.48 15.85 -7.39
N TYR A 116 1.62 16.41 -6.96
CA TYR A 116 2.88 16.29 -7.69
C TYR A 116 3.46 14.87 -7.67
N ARG A 117 3.03 14.02 -6.76
CA ARG A 117 3.39 12.60 -6.76
C ARG A 117 2.90 11.85 -8.01
N GLN A 118 1.90 12.39 -8.70
CA GLN A 118 1.38 11.85 -9.96
C GLN A 118 2.22 12.24 -11.19
N ARG A 119 3.38 12.86 -11.03
CA ARG A 119 4.34 13.08 -12.11
C ARG A 119 5.04 11.79 -12.55
N MET A 120 4.98 10.75 -11.72
CA MET A 120 5.53 9.43 -12.04
C MET A 120 4.45 8.36 -11.95
N LYS A 121 4.72 7.20 -12.59
CA LYS A 121 3.84 6.02 -12.46
C LYS A 121 3.82 5.56 -11.01
N ALA A 122 2.64 5.11 -10.58
CA ALA A 122 2.50 4.46 -9.29
C ALA A 122 3.38 3.20 -9.21
N GLY A 123 4.02 2.98 -8.05
CA GLY A 123 4.93 1.86 -7.81
C GLY A 123 4.33 0.76 -6.95
N LEU A 124 4.81 -0.47 -7.16
CA LEU A 124 4.56 -1.59 -6.26
C LEU A 124 5.26 -1.36 -4.92
N THR A 125 6.48 -0.84 -4.95
CA THR A 125 7.22 -0.33 -3.79
C THR A 125 7.69 1.10 -4.05
N GLY A 126 8.16 1.79 -3.02
CA GLY A 126 8.65 3.16 -3.13
C GLY A 126 9.24 3.69 -1.84
N LEU A 127 9.88 4.85 -1.89
CA LEU A 127 10.56 5.44 -0.74
C LEU A 127 9.61 5.63 0.45
N ALA A 128 8.41 6.16 0.22
CA ALA A 128 7.42 6.35 1.27
C ALA A 128 6.94 5.04 1.91
N GLN A 129 7.00 3.91 1.20
CA GLN A 129 6.64 2.59 1.73
C GLN A 129 7.77 1.96 2.54
N ILE A 130 9.02 2.34 2.25
CA ILE A 130 10.24 1.81 2.89
C ILE A 130 10.58 2.61 4.15
N GLU A 131 10.54 3.94 4.08
CA GLU A 131 10.91 4.84 5.18
C GLU A 131 9.69 5.27 6.02
N GLY A 132 8.51 5.29 5.42
CA GLY A 132 7.27 5.64 6.10
C GLY A 132 6.82 4.55 7.06
N LYS A 133 6.15 4.98 8.14
CA LYS A 133 5.43 4.09 9.07
C LYS A 133 3.97 4.00 8.63
N TYR A 134 3.22 3.05 9.21
CA TYR A 134 1.80 2.89 8.94
C TYR A 134 0.98 4.19 9.13
N ASN A 135 1.36 5.00 10.12
CA ASN A 135 0.71 6.29 10.47
C ASN A 135 1.35 7.50 9.79
N THR A 136 2.10 7.32 8.71
CA THR A 136 2.72 8.43 7.98
C THR A 136 1.64 9.38 7.46
N SER A 137 1.74 10.67 7.81
CA SER A 137 0.78 11.69 7.40
C SER A 137 0.77 11.86 5.86
N PRO A 138 -0.34 12.36 5.26
CA PRO A 138 -0.37 12.68 3.83
C PRO A 138 0.76 13.61 3.40
N LYS A 139 1.13 14.56 4.26
CA LYS A 139 2.23 15.50 4.03
C LYS A 139 3.58 14.79 3.97
N ASP A 140 3.87 13.91 4.94
CA ASP A 140 5.14 13.17 4.96
C ASP A 140 5.23 12.18 3.80
N LYS A 141 4.11 11.52 3.44
CA LYS A 141 4.04 10.70 2.22
C LYS A 141 4.39 11.51 0.98
N ALA A 142 3.81 12.71 0.84
CA ALA A 142 4.09 13.59 -0.28
C ALA A 142 5.57 13.98 -0.33
N ILE A 143 6.18 14.36 0.81
CA ILE A 143 7.60 14.72 0.90
C ILE A 143 8.47 13.54 0.45
N LEU A 144 8.25 12.34 0.98
CA LEU A 144 9.04 11.16 0.62
C LEU A 144 8.88 10.78 -0.86
N ASP A 145 7.67 10.87 -1.40
CA ASP A 145 7.42 10.60 -2.82
C ASP A 145 8.06 11.66 -3.72
N LEU A 146 8.04 12.94 -3.33
CA LEU A 146 8.70 14.01 -4.07
C LEU A 146 10.23 13.87 -4.02
N LEU A 147 10.80 13.54 -2.87
CA LEU A 147 12.23 13.23 -2.75
C LEU A 147 12.65 12.08 -3.67
N TYR A 148 11.81 11.04 -3.79
CA TYR A 148 12.07 9.97 -4.74
C TYR A 148 12.03 10.47 -6.20
N ILE A 149 11.02 11.27 -6.56
CA ILE A 149 10.84 11.79 -7.92
C ILE A 149 12.02 12.67 -8.33
N GLU A 150 12.51 13.53 -7.43
CA GLU A 150 13.64 14.42 -7.68
C GLU A 150 14.98 13.67 -7.85
N ASN A 151 15.16 12.58 -7.10
CA ASN A 151 16.39 11.79 -7.11
C ASN A 151 16.28 10.52 -7.95
N PHE A 152 15.30 10.45 -8.85
CA PHE A 152 15.05 9.27 -9.67
C PHE A 152 16.27 8.90 -10.52
N THR A 153 16.77 7.67 -10.30
CA THR A 153 17.79 7.02 -11.14
C THR A 153 17.55 5.51 -11.12
N LEU A 154 17.95 4.79 -12.16
CA LEU A 154 17.84 3.33 -12.19
C LEU A 154 18.62 2.66 -11.05
N SER A 155 19.77 3.22 -10.65
CA SER A 155 20.54 2.72 -9.51
C SER A 155 19.82 2.95 -8.18
N TYR A 156 19.08 4.04 -8.06
CA TYR A 156 18.25 4.30 -6.88
C TYR A 156 17.06 3.34 -6.80
N ASP A 157 16.39 3.07 -7.92
CA ASP A 157 15.33 2.06 -8.01
C ASP A 157 15.83 0.69 -7.57
N PHE A 158 16.99 0.26 -8.08
CA PHE A 158 17.58 -1.01 -7.69
C PHE A 158 17.89 -1.08 -6.19
N LYS A 159 18.40 0.01 -5.61
CA LYS A 159 18.64 0.13 -4.17
C LYS A 159 17.34 0.02 -3.36
N LEU A 160 16.26 0.65 -3.81
CA LEU A 160 14.96 0.57 -3.15
C LEU A 160 14.36 -0.84 -3.27
N LEU A 161 14.50 -1.52 -4.40
CA LEU A 161 14.10 -2.91 -4.56
C LEU A 161 14.83 -3.83 -3.57
N LEU A 162 16.15 -3.70 -3.44
CA LEU A 162 16.91 -4.47 -2.46
C LEU A 162 16.46 -4.18 -1.02
N ARG A 163 16.22 -2.92 -0.69
CA ARG A 163 15.69 -2.54 0.63
C ARG A 163 14.30 -3.08 0.89
N THR A 164 13.47 -3.19 -0.14
CA THR A 164 12.14 -3.80 -0.03
C THR A 164 12.23 -5.24 0.47
N PHE A 165 13.16 -6.03 -0.06
CA PHE A 165 13.37 -7.40 0.41
C PHE A 165 13.72 -7.45 1.90
N THR A 166 14.52 -6.51 2.42
CA THR A 166 14.87 -6.50 3.85
C THR A 166 13.68 -6.18 4.75
N ILE A 167 12.68 -5.43 4.26
CA ILE A 167 11.48 -5.09 5.01
C ILE A 167 10.54 -6.30 5.14
N PHE A 168 10.50 -7.20 4.16
CA PHE A 168 9.72 -8.44 4.28
C PHE A 168 10.14 -9.29 5.49
N PHE A 169 11.37 -9.15 5.95
CA PHE A 169 11.90 -9.85 7.13
C PHE A 169 11.79 -9.03 8.42
N ARG A 170 11.41 -7.75 8.35
CA ARG A 170 11.16 -6.92 9.54
C ARG A 170 9.73 -7.10 10.02
N ARG A 171 9.59 -7.52 11.25
CA ARG A 171 8.30 -7.77 11.92
C ARG A 171 7.45 -6.51 12.12
N ASP A 172 8.09 -5.33 12.18
CA ASP A 172 7.46 -4.05 12.56
C ASP A 172 6.74 -3.33 11.43
N SER A 173 6.79 -3.83 10.19
CA SER A 173 6.20 -3.12 9.03
C SER A 173 4.69 -3.32 8.88
N THR A 174 4.10 -4.25 9.63
CA THR A 174 2.68 -4.61 9.55
C THR A 174 1.91 -4.35 10.85
N GLU A 175 2.59 -4.06 11.95
CA GLU A 175 1.95 -3.75 13.22
C GLU A 175 1.56 -2.27 13.24
N GLY A 176 0.25 -1.99 13.19
CA GLY A 176 -0.29 -0.69 13.59
C GLY A 176 0.02 -0.48 15.06
N PHE A 177 0.70 0.61 15.41
CA PHE A 177 0.92 0.97 16.81
C PHE A 177 -0.44 1.11 17.50
N GLY A 178 -0.70 0.26 18.51
CA GLY A 178 -1.67 0.56 19.53
C GLY A 178 -1.32 1.92 20.14
N ASP A 179 -2.34 2.73 20.44
CA ASP A 179 -2.24 4.06 21.05
C ASP A 179 -1.28 4.06 22.25
N LYS A 180 0.00 4.25 22.01
CA LYS A 180 0.90 4.80 23.01
C LYS A 180 0.73 6.30 22.91
N GLN A 181 -0.12 6.83 23.80
CA GLN A 181 -0.17 8.23 24.17
C GLN A 181 1.27 8.76 24.23
N CYS A 182 1.60 9.73 23.36
CA CYS A 182 2.84 10.46 23.48
C CYS A 182 2.80 11.23 24.80
N ASP A 183 3.50 10.75 25.81
CA ASP A 183 3.94 11.56 26.92
C ASP A 183 4.95 12.58 26.37
N CYS A 184 4.41 13.72 25.90
CA CYS A 184 5.25 14.88 25.67
C CYS A 184 5.71 15.41 27.04
N PRO A 185 7.03 15.50 27.30
CA PRO A 185 7.50 16.21 28.49
C PRO A 185 7.05 17.65 28.36
N GLN A 186 6.20 18.10 29.31
CA GLN A 186 5.88 19.50 29.47
C GLN A 186 7.18 20.25 29.75
N MET A 187 7.64 21.04 28.78
CA MET A 187 8.64 22.06 29.04
C MET A 187 8.03 23.07 30.03
N ARG A 188 8.44 22.98 31.29
CA ARG A 188 8.25 24.07 32.24
C ARG A 188 9.03 25.27 31.71
N MET A 189 8.30 26.28 31.23
CA MET A 189 8.85 27.62 31.16
C MET A 189 8.84 28.17 32.58
N GLU A 190 9.98 28.17 33.23
CA GLU A 190 10.24 28.97 34.41
C GLU A 190 10.50 30.41 33.95
N ALA A 191 9.73 31.32 34.51
CA ALA A 191 9.83 32.78 34.32
C ALA A 191 11.05 33.35 35.03
#